data_457f497719cfa27c85a8e239d15095b7
#
_entry.id   457f497719cfa27c85a8e239d15095b7
#
_cell.length_a   1.000
_cell.length_b   1.000
_cell.length_c   1.000
_cell.angle_alpha   90.00
_cell.angle_beta   90.00
_cell.angle_gamma   90.00
#
_symmetry.space_group_name_H-M   'P 1'
#
loop_
_entity.id
_entity.type
_entity.pdbx_description
1 polymer ?
#
loop_
_entity_poly.entity_id
_entity_poly.type
_entity_poly.pdbx_seq_one_letter_code
_entity_poly.pdbx_strand_id
1 'polypeptide(L)'
;AFELAQNAQLKKEIGRLKQAARQSRAWADKVENTKIGPHSAKVTGEADAMGGRAYIGEQSRRMQQRRKNLERRQNAAIEEKSALLKNIEQAAPLKLHQLPYHTNRLALLRNVSVCYGDVPVCSGVTFSVEQGDRIALRGANGTGKTSLLRLLCGENIPHTGTVECGSRLQISHVQQDPSGLRGDLSAYAAQHGLDESLFKAILRKLDFARVQFEKDMADFSAGQKKKVLLARSLCEPSHLLVWDEPLNYVDVLSRIQLEELLLEFQPTIVFVEHDRVFCDRVATKAVTL
;
A
#
# COMPACT_ATOMS: atom_id res chain seq x y z
N ALA A 1 -2.05 11.84 -4.98
CA ALA A 1 -1.28 13.03 -5.37
C ALA A 1 -1.51 14.19 -4.39
N PHE A 2 -2.75 14.56 -4.05
CA PHE A 2 -3.07 15.71 -3.17
C PHE A 2 -2.49 15.53 -1.75
N GLU A 3 -2.68 14.38 -1.11
CA GLU A 3 -2.19 14.10 0.25
C GLU A 3 -0.65 14.03 0.32
N LEU A 4 0.01 13.52 -0.73
CA LEU A 4 1.47 13.54 -0.83
C LEU A 4 2.01 14.97 -0.91
N ALA A 5 1.36 15.83 -1.69
CA ALA A 5 1.72 17.24 -1.80
C ALA A 5 1.52 17.97 -0.44
N GLN A 6 0.42 17.68 0.25
CA GLN A 6 0.12 18.24 1.57
C GLN A 6 1.13 17.79 2.63
N ASN A 7 1.51 16.50 2.65
CA ASN A 7 2.55 15.99 3.55
C ASN A 7 3.93 16.56 3.23
N ALA A 8 4.29 16.75 1.96
CA ALA A 8 5.53 17.37 1.56
C ALA A 8 5.59 18.83 2.05
N GLN A 9 4.49 19.56 1.96
CA GLN A 9 4.37 20.92 2.48
C GLN A 9 4.51 20.95 4.01
N LEU A 10 3.82 20.10 4.73
CA LEU A 10 3.93 19.97 6.19
C LEU A 10 5.35 19.61 6.64
N LYS A 11 6.01 18.65 5.97
CA LYS A 11 7.43 18.32 6.24
C LYS A 11 8.36 19.51 6.05
N LYS A 12 8.14 20.32 5.01
CA LYS A 12 8.91 21.54 4.73
C LYS A 12 8.69 22.59 5.81
N GLU A 13 7.46 22.78 6.27
CA GLU A 13 7.13 23.71 7.35
C GLU A 13 7.71 23.27 8.70
N ILE A 14 7.61 21.98 9.05
CA ILE A 14 8.23 21.40 10.26
C ILE A 14 9.75 21.59 10.20
N GLY A 15 10.37 21.36 9.03
CA GLY A 15 11.81 21.61 8.83
C GLY A 15 12.20 23.06 9.10
N ARG A 16 11.42 24.02 8.59
CA ARG A 16 11.62 25.45 8.85
C ARG A 16 11.48 25.81 10.33
N LEU A 17 10.47 25.28 11.01
CA LEU A 17 10.26 25.53 12.46
C LEU A 17 11.40 24.94 13.30
N LYS A 18 11.86 23.73 12.99
CA LYS A 18 13.02 23.10 13.66
C LYS A 18 14.31 23.90 13.44
N GLN A 19 14.52 24.42 12.24
CA GLN A 19 15.69 25.25 11.93
C GLN A 19 15.64 26.58 12.67
N ALA A 20 14.49 27.25 12.71
CA ALA A 20 14.28 28.48 13.47
C ALA A 20 14.48 28.26 14.98
N ALA A 21 14.00 27.13 15.53
CA ALA A 21 14.23 26.78 16.94
C ALA A 21 15.72 26.55 17.24
N ARG A 22 16.48 25.90 16.36
CA ARG A 22 17.93 25.70 16.49
C ARG A 22 18.70 27.03 16.43
N GLN A 23 18.34 27.91 15.48
CA GLN A 23 18.96 29.23 15.36
C GLN A 23 18.70 30.11 16.60
N SER A 24 17.46 30.08 17.10
CA SER A 24 17.08 30.79 18.33
C SER A 24 17.87 30.30 19.56
N ARG A 25 18.09 28.99 19.68
CA ARG A 25 18.95 28.40 20.73
C ARG A 25 20.39 28.84 20.59
N ALA A 26 20.98 28.67 19.41
CA ALA A 26 22.37 29.03 19.14
C ALA A 26 22.64 30.53 19.39
N TRP A 27 21.68 31.40 19.04
CA TRP A 27 21.78 32.83 19.32
C TRP A 27 21.71 33.12 20.83
N ALA A 28 20.81 32.48 21.56
CA ALA A 28 20.67 32.63 22.99
C ALA A 28 21.94 32.17 23.75
N ASP A 29 22.53 31.03 23.35
CA ASP A 29 23.77 30.52 23.92
C ASP A 29 24.96 31.47 23.63
N LYS A 30 25.00 32.08 22.44
CA LYS A 30 25.99 33.06 22.05
C LYS A 30 25.90 34.35 22.88
N VAL A 31 24.67 34.82 23.17
CA VAL A 31 24.43 35.99 24.02
C VAL A 31 24.75 35.68 25.49
N GLU A 32 24.52 34.46 25.97
CA GLU A 32 24.84 34.04 27.33
C GLU A 32 26.37 33.93 27.55
N ASN A 33 27.10 33.41 26.59
CA ASN A 33 28.55 33.30 26.61
C ASN A 33 29.25 34.69 26.50
N THR A 34 28.63 35.68 25.85
CA THR A 34 29.16 37.05 25.80
C THR A 34 29.01 37.81 27.14
N LYS A 35 28.11 37.34 28.02
CA LYS A 35 27.93 37.94 29.36
C LYS A 35 29.00 37.52 30.37
N ILE A 36 29.78 36.48 30.09
CA ILE A 36 30.82 35.93 31.01
C ILE A 36 32.22 36.41 30.61
N GLY A 37 32.35 37.39 29.72
CA GLY A 37 33.64 37.93 29.29
C GLY A 37 34.22 38.89 30.33
N PRO A 38 35.59 39.06 30.35
CA PRO A 38 36.34 39.82 31.38
C PRO A 38 36.12 41.32 31.38
N HIS A 39 35.16 41.84 30.63
CA HIS A 39 34.91 43.29 30.52
C HIS A 39 33.99 43.88 31.61
N SER A 40 33.51 43.09 32.55
CA SER A 40 32.65 43.58 33.65
C SER A 40 33.42 44.09 34.87
N ALA A 41 34.75 44.06 34.85
CA ALA A 41 35.57 44.38 36.03
C ALA A 41 36.15 45.80 36.10
N LYS A 42 35.81 46.68 35.17
CA LYS A 42 36.45 48.00 35.08
C LYS A 42 35.52 49.21 34.96
N VAL A 43 34.37 49.21 35.62
CA VAL A 43 33.60 50.45 35.86
C VAL A 43 32.94 50.32 37.20
N THR A 44 33.54 50.86 38.25
CA THR A 44 32.86 50.93 39.54
C THR A 44 33.33 52.04 40.45
N GLY A 45 32.48 52.99 40.66
CA GLY A 45 32.39 53.66 41.94
C GLY A 45 31.44 52.87 42.85
N GLU A 46 31.80 52.65 44.12
CA GLU A 46 31.16 51.72 45.07
C GLU A 46 29.69 52.03 45.44
N ALA A 47 29.10 53.14 45.04
CA ALA A 47 27.74 53.53 45.41
C ALA A 47 26.62 53.01 44.47
N ASP A 48 26.90 52.65 43.20
CA ASP A 48 25.88 52.26 42.20
C ASP A 48 25.79 50.75 42.01
N ALA A 49 26.60 49.95 42.66
CA ALA A 49 26.76 48.54 42.39
C ALA A 49 25.57 47.64 42.88
N MET A 50 24.81 48.08 43.86
CA MET A 50 23.70 47.27 44.43
C MET A 50 22.41 47.42 43.62
N GLY A 51 22.08 48.59 43.11
CA GLY A 51 20.88 48.77 42.28
C GLY A 51 21.03 48.18 40.89
N GLY A 52 22.23 48.27 40.29
CA GLY A 52 22.50 47.70 38.96
C GLY A 52 22.45 46.17 38.90
N ARG A 53 22.93 45.46 39.93
CA ARG A 53 22.87 43.98 39.98
C ARG A 53 21.45 43.42 40.06
N ALA A 54 20.58 44.05 40.84
CA ALA A 54 19.17 43.66 40.97
C ALA A 54 18.44 43.89 39.64
N TYR A 55 18.68 45.01 38.96
CA TYR A 55 18.08 45.34 37.67
C TYR A 55 18.55 44.41 36.54
N ILE A 56 19.84 44.09 36.47
CA ILE A 56 20.39 43.13 35.48
C ILE A 56 19.86 41.73 35.75
N GLY A 57 19.73 41.34 37.02
CA GLY A 57 19.14 40.04 37.43
C GLY A 57 17.68 39.91 36.98
N GLU A 58 16.88 40.96 37.16
CA GLU A 58 15.47 40.97 36.77
C GLU A 58 15.32 40.97 35.25
N GLN A 59 16.12 41.72 34.54
CA GLN A 59 16.13 41.74 33.06
C GLN A 59 16.55 40.40 32.50
N SER A 60 17.54 39.72 33.08
CA SER A 60 17.95 38.36 32.70
C SER A 60 16.83 37.36 32.96
N ARG A 61 16.15 37.46 34.09
CA ARG A 61 14.99 36.59 34.44
C ARG A 61 13.84 36.78 33.42
N ARG A 62 13.49 37.99 33.06
CA ARG A 62 12.47 38.30 32.06
C ARG A 62 12.86 37.76 30.68
N MET A 63 14.13 37.86 30.27
CA MET A 63 14.61 37.30 29.02
C MET A 63 14.57 35.77 29.02
N GLN A 64 14.97 35.10 30.10
CA GLN A 64 14.86 33.65 30.23
C GLN A 64 13.42 33.18 30.20
N GLN A 65 12.49 33.92 30.81
CA GLN A 65 11.06 33.61 30.78
C GLN A 65 10.49 33.76 29.36
N ARG A 66 10.86 34.81 28.64
CA ARG A 66 10.49 35.01 27.21
C ARG A 66 11.03 33.88 26.32
N ARG A 67 12.28 33.45 26.53
CA ARG A 67 12.89 32.32 25.84
C ARG A 67 12.12 31.00 26.05
N LYS A 68 11.85 30.66 27.33
CA LYS A 68 11.08 29.47 27.66
C LYS A 68 9.67 29.46 27.03
N ASN A 69 9.01 30.61 27.03
CA ASN A 69 7.69 30.74 26.42
C ASN A 69 7.75 30.60 24.87
N LEU A 70 8.80 31.12 24.23
CA LEU A 70 9.00 30.97 22.80
C LEU A 70 9.30 29.52 22.43
N GLU A 71 10.20 28.84 23.15
CA GLU A 71 10.51 27.42 22.97
C GLU A 71 9.26 26.55 23.15
N ARG A 72 8.46 26.84 24.16
CA ARG A 72 7.21 26.11 24.41
C ARG A 72 6.21 26.26 23.27
N ARG A 73 6.04 27.47 22.73
CA ARG A 73 5.18 27.73 21.56
C ARG A 73 5.71 27.06 20.29
N GLN A 74 7.01 27.08 20.06
CA GLN A 74 7.63 26.42 18.91
C GLN A 74 7.48 24.89 18.98
N ASN A 75 7.71 24.31 20.13
CA ASN A 75 7.55 22.85 20.35
C ASN A 75 6.09 22.43 20.18
N ALA A 76 5.13 23.18 20.75
CA ALA A 76 3.70 22.91 20.57
C ALA A 76 3.28 23.00 19.09
N ALA A 77 3.77 23.99 18.34
CA ALA A 77 3.50 24.09 16.89
C ALA A 77 4.14 22.95 16.08
N ILE A 78 5.31 22.47 16.49
CA ILE A 78 5.96 21.30 15.86
C ILE A 78 5.17 20.03 16.16
N GLU A 79 4.70 19.83 17.39
CA GLU A 79 3.88 18.69 17.79
C GLU A 79 2.54 18.68 17.06
N GLU A 80 1.84 19.82 17.03
CA GLU A 80 0.57 19.96 16.32
C GLU A 80 0.73 19.64 14.82
N LYS A 81 1.72 20.22 14.16
CA LYS A 81 1.99 19.94 12.74
C LYS A 81 2.49 18.52 12.50
N SER A 82 3.21 17.93 13.44
CA SER A 82 3.64 16.52 13.36
C SER A 82 2.47 15.55 13.52
N ALA A 83 1.47 15.90 14.32
CA ALA A 83 0.24 15.12 14.47
C ALA A 83 -0.63 15.16 13.20
N LEU A 84 -0.54 16.25 12.42
CA LEU A 84 -1.22 16.39 11.12
C LEU A 84 -0.48 15.65 9.99
N LEU A 85 0.79 15.29 10.18
CA LEU A 85 1.48 14.41 9.24
C LEU A 85 0.78 13.06 9.26
N LYS A 86 -0.02 12.79 8.24
CA LYS A 86 -0.45 11.43 7.96
C LYS A 86 0.81 10.60 7.72
N ASN A 87 0.94 9.49 8.44
CA ASN A 87 1.98 8.50 8.19
C ASN A 87 1.73 7.85 6.82
N ILE A 88 1.98 8.61 5.76
CA ILE A 88 2.22 8.05 4.46
C ILE A 88 3.65 7.50 4.58
N GLU A 89 3.77 6.28 5.07
CA GLU A 89 4.99 5.50 4.88
C GLU A 89 5.29 5.61 3.38
N GLN A 90 6.43 6.16 3.01
CA GLN A 90 6.96 5.96 1.67
C GLN A 90 7.23 4.46 1.62
N ALA A 91 6.22 3.72 1.16
CA ALA A 91 6.38 2.31 0.92
C ALA A 91 7.59 2.18 -0.01
N ALA A 92 8.60 1.45 0.43
CA ALA A 92 9.66 1.01 -0.46
C ALA A 92 8.99 0.50 -1.74
N PRO A 93 9.55 0.74 -2.94
CA PRO A 93 8.93 0.31 -4.17
C PRO A 93 8.61 -1.18 -4.04
N LEU A 94 7.32 -1.49 -4.09
CA LEU A 94 6.86 -2.87 -4.00
C LEU A 94 7.46 -3.62 -5.19
N LYS A 95 8.19 -4.69 -4.94
CA LYS A 95 8.67 -5.59 -5.99
C LYS A 95 7.78 -6.82 -5.99
N LEU A 96 6.84 -6.89 -6.92
CA LEU A 96 6.08 -8.11 -7.12
C LEU A 96 6.98 -9.18 -7.77
N HIS A 97 6.89 -10.40 -7.27
CA HIS A 97 7.71 -11.53 -7.74
C HIS A 97 6.98 -12.34 -8.80
N GLN A 98 6.67 -11.71 -9.95
CA GLN A 98 6.20 -12.50 -11.07
C GLN A 98 7.38 -13.27 -11.68
N LEU A 99 7.20 -14.59 -11.82
CA LEU A 99 8.22 -15.46 -12.40
C LEU A 99 8.15 -15.36 -13.93
N PRO A 100 9.30 -15.21 -14.63
CA PRO A 100 9.33 -15.35 -16.07
C PRO A 100 9.13 -16.82 -16.45
N TYR A 101 8.28 -17.08 -17.41
CA TYR A 101 8.10 -18.43 -17.93
C TYR A 101 9.08 -18.67 -19.12
N HIS A 102 9.51 -19.91 -19.32
CA HIS A 102 10.52 -20.25 -20.33
C HIS A 102 10.05 -20.11 -21.77
N THR A 103 8.73 -20.05 -22.02
CA THR A 103 8.14 -19.78 -23.34
C THR A 103 7.21 -18.57 -23.26
N ASN A 104 6.95 -17.92 -24.42
CA ASN A 104 6.02 -16.78 -24.44
C ASN A 104 4.58 -17.20 -24.14
N ARG A 105 4.15 -18.39 -24.61
CA ARG A 105 2.79 -18.88 -24.40
C ARG A 105 2.70 -19.71 -23.13
N LEU A 106 1.85 -19.27 -22.19
CA LEU A 106 1.59 -19.93 -20.91
C LEU A 106 0.47 -20.95 -21.01
N ALA A 107 -0.62 -20.61 -21.73
CA ALA A 107 -1.76 -21.51 -21.92
C ALA A 107 -2.42 -21.29 -23.29
N LEU A 108 -3.13 -22.29 -23.75
CA LEU A 108 -3.93 -22.27 -24.98
C LEU A 108 -5.22 -23.04 -24.76
N LEU A 109 -6.33 -22.38 -24.98
CA LEU A 109 -7.66 -23.00 -25.10
C LEU A 109 -8.05 -23.01 -26.58
N ARG A 110 -8.44 -24.16 -27.10
CA ARG A 110 -8.84 -24.31 -28.50
C ARG A 110 -10.18 -25.01 -28.60
N ASN A 111 -11.18 -24.27 -29.08
CA ASN A 111 -12.55 -24.76 -29.28
C ASN A 111 -13.14 -25.43 -28.02
N VAL A 112 -12.89 -24.83 -26.85
CA VAL A 112 -13.31 -25.37 -25.55
C VAL A 112 -14.79 -25.10 -25.33
N SER A 113 -15.53 -26.17 -25.01
CA SER A 113 -16.93 -26.09 -24.59
C SER A 113 -17.09 -26.80 -23.25
N VAL A 114 -17.75 -26.16 -22.30
CA VAL A 114 -18.01 -26.71 -20.96
C VAL A 114 -19.48 -27.04 -20.82
N CYS A 115 -19.77 -28.27 -20.35
CA CYS A 115 -21.13 -28.69 -20.06
C CYS A 115 -21.22 -29.24 -18.62
N TYR A 116 -22.30 -28.94 -17.93
CA TYR A 116 -22.67 -29.59 -16.67
C TYR A 116 -23.92 -30.47 -16.90
N GLY A 117 -23.69 -31.77 -17.00
CA GLY A 117 -24.69 -32.71 -17.52
C GLY A 117 -24.99 -32.37 -18.99
N ASP A 118 -26.26 -32.22 -19.33
CA ASP A 118 -26.70 -31.88 -20.70
C ASP A 118 -26.80 -30.41 -20.98
N VAL A 119 -26.42 -29.52 -20.00
CA VAL A 119 -26.52 -28.07 -20.13
C VAL A 119 -25.19 -27.49 -20.55
N PRO A 120 -25.03 -26.93 -21.79
CA PRO A 120 -23.84 -26.22 -22.20
C PRO A 120 -23.78 -24.86 -21.49
N VAL A 121 -22.64 -24.54 -20.90
CA VAL A 121 -22.41 -23.26 -20.20
C VAL A 121 -21.60 -22.30 -21.07
N CYS A 122 -20.65 -22.82 -21.86
CA CYS A 122 -19.97 -22.08 -22.91
C CYS A 122 -19.59 -23.00 -24.06
N SER A 123 -19.41 -22.45 -25.25
CA SER A 123 -19.15 -23.24 -26.48
C SER A 123 -18.10 -22.57 -27.34
N GLY A 124 -17.15 -23.38 -27.86
CA GLY A 124 -16.22 -22.99 -28.90
C GLY A 124 -15.20 -21.94 -28.51
N VAL A 125 -14.89 -21.78 -27.24
CA VAL A 125 -13.98 -20.74 -26.74
C VAL A 125 -12.54 -21.03 -27.17
N THR A 126 -11.91 -20.06 -27.82
CA THR A 126 -10.52 -20.16 -28.27
C THR A 126 -9.75 -18.88 -27.92
N PHE A 127 -8.70 -19.01 -27.11
CA PHE A 127 -7.74 -17.94 -26.85
C PHE A 127 -6.41 -18.50 -26.32
N SER A 128 -5.35 -17.70 -26.43
CA SER A 128 -4.04 -17.99 -25.84
C SER A 128 -3.70 -16.98 -24.75
N VAL A 129 -2.95 -17.43 -23.77
CA VAL A 129 -2.37 -16.59 -22.72
C VAL A 129 -0.87 -16.51 -22.96
N GLU A 130 -0.37 -15.31 -23.20
CA GLU A 130 1.06 -15.03 -23.41
C GLU A 130 1.62 -14.20 -22.26
N GLN A 131 2.95 -14.20 -22.09
CA GLN A 131 3.59 -13.41 -21.05
C GLN A 131 3.27 -11.92 -21.21
N GLY A 132 2.86 -11.27 -20.11
CA GLY A 132 2.44 -9.87 -20.09
C GLY A 132 0.99 -9.61 -20.50
N ASP A 133 0.25 -10.66 -20.91
CA ASP A 133 -1.17 -10.52 -21.23
C ASP A 133 -1.99 -10.23 -19.96
N ARG A 134 -2.89 -9.29 -20.06
CA ARG A 134 -3.95 -9.03 -19.09
C ARG A 134 -5.29 -9.26 -19.78
N ILE A 135 -5.84 -10.45 -19.61
CA ILE A 135 -7.03 -10.92 -20.34
C ILE A 135 -8.27 -10.79 -19.45
N ALA A 136 -9.24 -10.01 -19.91
CA ALA A 136 -10.56 -9.94 -19.30
C ALA A 136 -11.52 -10.92 -19.98
N LEU A 137 -12.09 -11.87 -19.22
CA LEU A 137 -13.18 -12.73 -19.69
C LEU A 137 -14.51 -12.00 -19.47
N ARG A 138 -15.21 -11.70 -20.57
CA ARG A 138 -16.49 -10.97 -20.58
C ARG A 138 -17.64 -11.89 -20.97
N GLY A 139 -18.81 -11.63 -20.42
CA GLY A 139 -20.03 -12.38 -20.75
C GLY A 139 -21.08 -12.22 -19.66
N ALA A 140 -22.32 -12.65 -19.93
CA ALA A 140 -23.41 -12.66 -18.97
C ALA A 140 -23.13 -13.61 -17.79
N ASN A 141 -23.90 -13.49 -16.71
CA ASN A 141 -23.81 -14.45 -15.60
C ASN A 141 -24.22 -15.84 -16.08
N GLY A 142 -23.49 -16.87 -15.63
CA GLY A 142 -23.78 -18.24 -16.02
C GLY A 142 -23.16 -18.68 -17.35
N THR A 143 -22.40 -17.82 -18.07
CA THR A 143 -21.74 -18.19 -19.36
C THR A 143 -20.43 -18.97 -19.20
N GLY A 144 -20.17 -19.55 -18.03
CA GLY A 144 -19.01 -20.43 -17.81
C GLY A 144 -17.66 -19.73 -17.60
N LYS A 145 -17.62 -18.42 -17.32
CA LYS A 145 -16.37 -17.70 -17.05
C LYS A 145 -15.55 -18.32 -15.94
N THR A 146 -16.17 -18.55 -14.76
CA THR A 146 -15.55 -19.25 -13.63
C THR A 146 -15.07 -20.65 -13.99
N SER A 147 -15.85 -21.39 -14.81
CA SER A 147 -15.46 -22.73 -15.24
C SER A 147 -14.20 -22.71 -16.11
N LEU A 148 -14.05 -21.71 -16.98
CA LEU A 148 -12.82 -21.53 -17.78
C LEU A 148 -11.62 -21.14 -16.90
N LEU A 149 -11.81 -20.29 -15.89
CA LEU A 149 -10.74 -19.98 -14.93
C LEU A 149 -10.29 -21.22 -14.17
N ARG A 150 -11.23 -22.05 -13.72
CA ARG A 150 -10.94 -23.30 -13.01
C ARG A 150 -10.25 -24.33 -13.92
N LEU A 151 -10.62 -24.42 -15.21
CA LEU A 151 -9.90 -25.22 -16.20
C LEU A 151 -8.46 -24.76 -16.38
N LEU A 152 -8.20 -23.45 -16.46
CA LEU A 152 -6.84 -22.90 -16.50
C LEU A 152 -6.04 -23.26 -15.25
N CYS A 153 -6.70 -23.32 -14.09
CA CYS A 153 -6.07 -23.77 -12.82
C CYS A 153 -5.85 -25.30 -12.77
N GLY A 154 -6.19 -26.05 -13.82
CA GLY A 154 -5.98 -27.49 -13.89
C GLY A 154 -7.06 -28.31 -13.17
N GLU A 155 -8.22 -27.71 -12.84
CA GLU A 155 -9.32 -28.46 -12.27
C GLU A 155 -9.98 -29.36 -13.32
N ASN A 156 -10.35 -30.58 -12.90
CA ASN A 156 -10.99 -31.56 -13.79
C ASN A 156 -12.48 -31.23 -13.98
N ILE A 157 -12.78 -30.36 -14.93
CA ILE A 157 -14.14 -29.99 -15.33
C ILE A 157 -14.47 -30.67 -16.66
N PRO A 158 -15.66 -31.30 -16.84
CA PRO A 158 -16.09 -31.90 -18.10
C PRO A 158 -16.11 -30.86 -19.22
N HIS A 159 -15.30 -31.04 -20.26
CA HIS A 159 -15.21 -30.16 -21.40
C HIS A 159 -14.89 -30.93 -22.70
N THR A 160 -15.16 -30.28 -23.80
CA THR A 160 -14.67 -30.68 -25.13
C THR A 160 -13.65 -29.65 -25.62
N GLY A 161 -12.94 -29.97 -26.69
CA GLY A 161 -11.83 -29.13 -27.18
C GLY A 161 -10.52 -29.45 -26.47
N THR A 162 -9.57 -28.53 -26.56
CA THR A 162 -8.22 -28.73 -26.02
C THR A 162 -7.86 -27.60 -25.07
N VAL A 163 -7.38 -27.96 -23.89
CA VAL A 163 -6.78 -27.02 -22.89
C VAL A 163 -5.33 -27.45 -22.68
N GLU A 164 -4.41 -26.62 -23.14
CA GLU A 164 -2.99 -26.83 -22.97
C GLU A 164 -2.44 -25.79 -21.99
N CYS A 165 -1.89 -26.23 -20.87
CA CYS A 165 -1.16 -25.37 -19.94
C CYS A 165 0.33 -25.72 -19.98
N GLY A 166 1.15 -24.72 -19.85
CA GLY A 166 2.61 -24.89 -19.85
C GLY A 166 3.07 -25.83 -18.74
N SER A 167 4.13 -26.59 -18.97
CA SER A 167 4.68 -27.52 -17.98
C SER A 167 5.23 -26.76 -16.78
N ARG A 168 4.90 -27.19 -15.55
CA ARG A 168 5.29 -26.55 -14.30
C ARG A 168 4.84 -25.08 -14.19
N LEU A 169 3.75 -24.71 -14.86
CA LEU A 169 3.15 -23.40 -14.74
C LEU A 169 2.64 -23.19 -13.31
N GLN A 170 3.17 -22.17 -12.63
CA GLN A 170 2.71 -21.76 -11.31
C GLN A 170 1.62 -20.72 -11.47
N ILE A 171 0.43 -21.05 -10.97
CA ILE A 171 -0.77 -20.20 -11.07
C ILE A 171 -1.19 -19.78 -9.67
N SER A 172 -1.35 -18.48 -9.47
CA SER A 172 -1.97 -17.94 -8.26
C SER A 172 -3.44 -17.64 -8.52
N HIS A 173 -4.31 -18.32 -7.79
CA HIS A 173 -5.75 -18.25 -7.97
C HIS A 173 -6.45 -17.49 -6.84
N VAL A 174 -7.24 -16.47 -7.20
CA VAL A 174 -8.17 -15.78 -6.30
C VAL A 174 -9.59 -16.19 -6.67
N GLN A 175 -10.19 -16.99 -5.78
CA GLN A 175 -11.57 -17.47 -5.93
C GLN A 175 -12.58 -16.36 -5.63
N GLN A 176 -13.81 -16.57 -6.12
CA GLN A 176 -14.91 -15.64 -5.88
C GLN A 176 -15.27 -15.56 -4.39
N ASP A 177 -15.37 -16.69 -3.69
CA ASP A 177 -15.73 -16.78 -2.28
C ASP A 177 -14.50 -16.66 -1.36
N PRO A 178 -14.42 -15.62 -0.50
CA PRO A 178 -13.34 -15.46 0.45
C PRO A 178 -13.59 -16.08 1.83
N SER A 179 -14.63 -16.89 2.04
CA SER A 179 -15.13 -17.29 3.37
C SER A 179 -14.19 -18.18 4.19
N GLY A 180 -13.24 -18.87 3.56
CA GLY A 180 -12.38 -19.89 4.20
C GLY A 180 -11.23 -19.36 5.06
N LEU A 181 -11.00 -18.04 5.17
CA LEU A 181 -9.85 -17.48 5.87
C LEU A 181 -10.04 -17.47 7.39
N ARG A 182 -9.04 -17.97 8.13
CA ARG A 182 -8.97 -18.03 9.60
C ARG A 182 -7.53 -17.88 10.08
N GLY A 183 -7.36 -17.52 11.37
CA GLY A 183 -6.06 -17.35 12.00
C GLY A 183 -5.47 -15.95 11.77
N ASP A 184 -4.24 -15.74 12.24
CA ASP A 184 -3.56 -14.46 12.10
C ASP A 184 -2.86 -14.32 10.73
N LEU A 185 -2.64 -13.07 10.31
CA LEU A 185 -2.05 -12.74 9.01
C LEU A 185 -0.59 -13.20 8.88
N SER A 186 0.18 -13.24 9.98
CA SER A 186 1.59 -13.64 9.96
C SER A 186 1.72 -15.16 9.78
N ALA A 187 0.90 -15.94 10.50
CA ALA A 187 0.82 -17.39 10.32
C ALA A 187 0.34 -17.76 8.90
N TYR A 188 -0.63 -17.01 8.37
CA TYR A 188 -1.11 -17.18 7.01
C TYR A 188 -0.01 -16.91 5.97
N ALA A 189 0.75 -15.82 6.13
CA ALA A 189 1.87 -15.52 5.25
C ALA A 189 2.94 -16.62 5.31
N ALA A 190 3.29 -17.11 6.51
CA ALA A 190 4.25 -18.20 6.70
C ALA A 190 3.75 -19.52 6.06
N GLN A 191 2.48 -19.86 6.22
CA GLN A 191 1.86 -21.05 5.62
C GLN A 191 1.97 -21.06 4.09
N HIS A 192 1.84 -19.88 3.47
CA HIS A 192 1.93 -19.70 2.02
C HIS A 192 3.34 -19.37 1.52
N GLY A 193 4.36 -19.33 2.40
CA GLY A 193 5.74 -19.02 2.03
C GLY A 193 5.94 -17.60 1.50
N LEU A 194 5.09 -16.66 1.95
CA LEU A 194 5.13 -15.26 1.51
C LEU A 194 6.16 -14.45 2.31
N ASP A 195 6.74 -13.44 1.67
CA ASP A 195 7.42 -12.37 2.40
C ASP A 195 6.38 -11.57 3.21
N GLU A 196 6.42 -11.71 4.52
CA GLU A 196 5.47 -11.06 5.43
C GLU A 196 5.50 -9.53 5.31
N SER A 197 6.67 -8.95 5.09
CA SER A 197 6.84 -7.50 4.96
C SER A 197 6.17 -6.99 3.69
N LEU A 198 6.38 -7.68 2.56
CA LEU A 198 5.74 -7.38 1.29
C LEU A 198 4.23 -7.58 1.37
N PHE A 199 3.77 -8.69 1.97
CA PHE A 199 2.36 -8.99 2.15
C PHE A 199 1.64 -7.90 2.96
N LYS A 200 2.21 -7.51 4.11
CA LYS A 200 1.68 -6.42 4.94
C LYS A 200 1.74 -5.06 4.22
N ALA A 201 2.76 -4.81 3.40
CA ALA A 201 2.88 -3.58 2.62
C ALA A 201 1.79 -3.48 1.53
N ILE A 202 1.49 -4.58 0.83
CA ILE A 202 0.40 -4.63 -0.15
C ILE A 202 -0.95 -4.45 0.55
N LEU A 203 -1.19 -5.10 1.68
CA LEU A 203 -2.42 -4.90 2.45
C LEU A 203 -2.62 -3.44 2.85
N ARG A 204 -1.55 -2.75 3.32
CA ARG A 204 -1.62 -1.31 3.61
C ARG A 204 -1.91 -0.48 2.36
N LYS A 205 -1.31 -0.83 1.22
CA LYS A 205 -1.59 -0.16 -0.06
C LYS A 205 -3.06 -0.37 -0.49
N LEU A 206 -3.66 -1.51 -0.14
CA LEU A 206 -5.09 -1.78 -0.33
C LEU A 206 -5.98 -1.21 0.79
N ASP A 207 -5.53 -0.16 1.49
CA ASP A 207 -6.27 0.51 2.57
C ASP A 207 -6.73 -0.42 3.69
N PHE A 208 -5.84 -1.34 4.10
CA PHE A 208 -6.08 -2.24 5.22
C PHE A 208 -5.71 -1.56 6.53
N ALA A 209 -6.69 -1.32 7.38
CA ALA A 209 -6.50 -0.55 8.61
C ALA A 209 -5.53 -1.26 9.59
N ARG A 210 -4.67 -0.48 10.25
CA ARG A 210 -3.63 -1.00 11.16
C ARG A 210 -4.19 -1.95 12.24
N VAL A 211 -5.35 -1.63 12.81
CA VAL A 211 -6.03 -2.45 13.83
C VAL A 211 -6.38 -3.86 13.34
N GLN A 212 -6.52 -4.05 12.02
CA GLN A 212 -6.88 -5.35 11.46
C GLN A 212 -5.70 -6.34 11.45
N PHE A 213 -4.45 -5.84 11.50
CA PHE A 213 -3.28 -6.72 11.50
C PHE A 213 -3.12 -7.54 12.80
N GLU A 214 -3.85 -7.18 13.85
CA GLU A 214 -3.82 -7.84 15.16
C GLU A 214 -5.04 -8.76 15.39
N LYS A 215 -5.96 -8.83 14.41
CA LYS A 215 -7.20 -9.62 14.52
C LYS A 215 -7.10 -10.95 13.79
N ASP A 216 -7.91 -11.92 14.23
CA ASP A 216 -8.13 -13.14 13.48
C ASP A 216 -8.90 -12.85 12.18
N MET A 217 -8.48 -13.50 11.09
CA MET A 217 -9.14 -13.36 9.78
C MET A 217 -10.56 -13.91 9.77
N ALA A 218 -10.95 -14.76 10.74
CA ALA A 218 -12.34 -15.21 10.90
C ALA A 218 -13.29 -14.01 11.11
N ASP A 219 -12.82 -12.97 11.85
CA ASP A 219 -13.57 -11.76 12.16
C ASP A 219 -13.57 -10.71 11.04
N PHE A 220 -12.88 -10.97 9.94
CA PHE A 220 -12.81 -10.05 8.83
C PHE A 220 -14.10 -10.01 8.02
N SER A 221 -14.48 -8.81 7.56
CA SER A 221 -15.53 -8.67 6.57
C SER A 221 -15.15 -9.35 5.24
N ALA A 222 -16.13 -9.64 4.40
CA ALA A 222 -15.87 -10.22 3.08
C ALA A 222 -14.88 -9.39 2.25
N GLY A 223 -14.98 -8.05 2.32
CA GLY A 223 -14.04 -7.15 1.64
C GLY A 223 -12.62 -7.22 2.21
N GLN A 224 -12.47 -7.33 3.52
CA GLN A 224 -11.15 -7.52 4.14
C GLN A 224 -10.54 -8.86 3.77
N LYS A 225 -11.33 -9.94 3.79
CA LYS A 225 -10.90 -11.27 3.34
C LYS A 225 -10.49 -11.26 1.86
N LYS A 226 -11.25 -10.55 1.00
CA LYS A 226 -10.89 -10.42 -0.43
C LYS A 226 -9.56 -9.68 -0.61
N LYS A 227 -9.31 -8.61 0.16
CA LYS A 227 -8.01 -7.91 0.15
C LYS A 227 -6.85 -8.83 0.56
N VAL A 228 -7.05 -9.71 1.55
CA VAL A 228 -6.05 -10.71 1.96
C VAL A 228 -5.74 -11.68 0.82
N LEU A 229 -6.76 -12.21 0.13
CA LEU A 229 -6.56 -13.09 -1.02
C LEU A 229 -5.84 -12.41 -2.17
N LEU A 230 -6.18 -11.15 -2.46
CA LEU A 230 -5.51 -10.35 -3.50
C LEU A 230 -4.05 -10.07 -3.13
N ALA A 231 -3.79 -9.66 -1.88
CA ALA A 231 -2.44 -9.44 -1.39
C ALA A 231 -1.58 -10.71 -1.43
N ARG A 232 -2.15 -11.87 -1.03
CA ARG A 232 -1.49 -13.17 -1.18
C ARG A 232 -1.11 -13.42 -2.63
N SER A 233 -2.08 -13.32 -3.55
CA SER A 233 -1.87 -13.60 -4.96
C SER A 233 -0.80 -12.70 -5.59
N LEU A 234 -0.72 -11.44 -5.18
CA LEU A 234 0.31 -10.49 -5.63
C LEU A 234 1.71 -10.80 -5.04
N CYS A 235 1.76 -11.46 -3.87
CA CYS A 235 3.03 -11.86 -3.22
C CYS A 235 3.55 -13.21 -3.69
N GLU A 236 2.65 -14.12 -4.08
CA GLU A 236 3.02 -15.47 -4.50
C GLU A 236 3.90 -15.45 -5.75
N PRO A 237 5.06 -16.14 -5.72
CA PRO A 237 5.86 -16.33 -6.92
C PRO A 237 5.05 -17.14 -7.95
N SER A 238 4.52 -16.50 -8.97
CA SER A 238 3.67 -17.13 -9.98
C SER A 238 3.97 -16.64 -11.39
N HIS A 239 3.68 -17.49 -12.39
CA HIS A 239 3.78 -17.13 -13.81
C HIS A 239 2.48 -16.50 -14.32
N LEU A 240 1.34 -16.88 -13.72
CA LEU A 240 0.00 -16.47 -14.13
C LEU A 240 -0.88 -16.20 -12.92
N LEU A 241 -1.52 -15.05 -12.89
CA LEU A 241 -2.60 -14.75 -11.96
C LEU A 241 -3.95 -15.12 -12.60
N VAL A 242 -4.81 -15.79 -11.84
CA VAL A 242 -6.17 -16.13 -12.27
C VAL A 242 -7.14 -15.62 -11.22
N TRP A 243 -7.93 -14.58 -11.56
CA TRP A 243 -8.78 -13.89 -10.59
C TRP A 243 -10.25 -13.93 -10.98
N ASP A 244 -11.07 -14.42 -10.06
CA ASP A 244 -12.53 -14.46 -10.22
C ASP A 244 -13.19 -13.37 -9.38
N GLU A 245 -13.74 -12.36 -10.07
CA GLU A 245 -14.40 -11.18 -9.52
C GLU A 245 -13.58 -10.50 -8.40
N PRO A 246 -12.36 -10.02 -8.71
CA PRO A 246 -11.45 -9.48 -7.71
C PRO A 246 -11.99 -8.25 -6.98
N LEU A 247 -12.87 -7.46 -7.60
CA LEU A 247 -13.39 -6.22 -7.03
C LEU A 247 -14.64 -6.41 -6.18
N ASN A 248 -15.20 -7.62 -6.12
CA ASN A 248 -16.36 -7.89 -5.27
C ASN A 248 -16.04 -7.63 -3.80
N TYR A 249 -16.93 -6.91 -3.11
CA TYR A 249 -16.79 -6.49 -1.71
C TYR A 249 -15.63 -5.51 -1.42
N VAL A 250 -14.85 -5.12 -2.43
CA VAL A 250 -13.72 -4.20 -2.28
C VAL A 250 -14.21 -2.75 -2.41
N ASP A 251 -13.77 -1.88 -1.51
CA ASP A 251 -14.11 -0.46 -1.53
C ASP A 251 -13.43 0.29 -2.69
N VAL A 252 -13.95 1.47 -3.01
CA VAL A 252 -13.51 2.26 -4.17
C VAL A 252 -12.03 2.64 -4.11
N LEU A 253 -11.51 3.00 -2.93
CA LEU A 253 -10.11 3.39 -2.78
C LEU A 253 -9.19 2.20 -3.05
N SER A 254 -9.51 1.04 -2.50
CA SER A 254 -8.75 -0.19 -2.72
C SER A 254 -8.80 -0.67 -4.17
N ARG A 255 -9.93 -0.45 -4.88
CA ARG A 255 -10.04 -0.74 -6.32
C ARG A 255 -9.07 0.12 -7.14
N ILE A 256 -9.00 1.43 -6.86
CA ILE A 256 -8.07 2.35 -7.54
C ILE A 256 -6.62 1.90 -7.29
N GLN A 257 -6.29 1.53 -6.06
CA GLN A 257 -4.94 1.10 -5.71
C GLN A 257 -4.57 -0.25 -6.32
N LEU A 258 -5.53 -1.17 -6.40
CA LEU A 258 -5.33 -2.45 -7.10
C LEU A 258 -5.08 -2.24 -8.59
N GLU A 259 -5.85 -1.35 -9.21
CA GLU A 259 -5.65 -0.96 -10.61
C GLU A 259 -4.27 -0.34 -10.85
N GLU A 260 -3.85 0.60 -9.99
CA GLU A 260 -2.51 1.18 -10.04
C GLU A 260 -1.40 0.11 -9.93
N LEU A 261 -1.55 -0.87 -9.02
CA LEU A 261 -0.63 -1.99 -8.89
C LEU A 261 -0.53 -2.82 -10.18
N LEU A 262 -1.67 -3.17 -10.77
CA LEU A 262 -1.70 -3.98 -12.01
C LEU A 262 -1.11 -3.22 -13.20
N LEU A 263 -1.29 -1.91 -13.26
CA LEU A 263 -0.71 -1.06 -14.32
C LEU A 263 0.79 -0.81 -14.13
N GLU A 264 1.25 -0.71 -12.88
CA GLU A 264 2.66 -0.52 -12.54
C GLU A 264 3.49 -1.78 -12.82
N PHE A 265 2.99 -2.94 -12.40
CA PHE A 265 3.74 -4.21 -12.48
C PHE A 265 3.44 -5.04 -13.72
N GLN A 266 2.35 -4.76 -14.40
CA GLN A 266 1.92 -5.43 -15.64
C GLN A 266 2.00 -6.97 -15.58
N PRO A 267 1.45 -7.61 -14.55
CA PRO A 267 1.52 -9.06 -14.41
C PRO A 267 0.75 -9.76 -15.54
N THR A 268 1.16 -10.98 -15.87
CA THR A 268 0.34 -11.86 -16.70
C THR A 268 -0.87 -12.31 -15.89
N ILE A 269 -2.07 -11.95 -16.34
CA ILE A 269 -3.31 -12.23 -15.60
C ILE A 269 -4.48 -12.55 -16.52
N VAL A 270 -5.30 -13.53 -16.10
CA VAL A 270 -6.64 -13.77 -16.64
C VAL A 270 -7.65 -13.51 -15.54
N PHE A 271 -8.63 -12.67 -15.81
CA PHE A 271 -9.60 -12.28 -14.80
C PHE A 271 -11.02 -12.15 -15.34
N VAL A 272 -11.99 -12.35 -14.45
CA VAL A 272 -13.40 -12.06 -14.66
C VAL A 272 -13.74 -10.85 -13.84
N GLU A 273 -14.33 -9.83 -14.46
CA GLU A 273 -14.80 -8.65 -13.75
C GLU A 273 -15.95 -7.98 -14.49
N HIS A 274 -16.89 -7.38 -13.73
CA HIS A 274 -18.07 -6.70 -14.27
C HIS A 274 -17.89 -5.18 -14.40
N ASP A 275 -16.91 -4.61 -13.71
CA ASP A 275 -16.56 -3.20 -13.82
C ASP A 275 -15.88 -2.92 -15.17
N ARG A 276 -16.62 -2.28 -16.08
CA ARG A 276 -16.14 -1.97 -17.44
C ARG A 276 -14.94 -1.03 -17.41
N VAL A 277 -14.95 -0.04 -16.51
CA VAL A 277 -13.88 0.96 -16.43
C VAL A 277 -12.57 0.28 -16.04
N PHE A 278 -12.61 -0.58 -15.03
CA PHE A 278 -11.46 -1.39 -14.62
C PHE A 278 -10.97 -2.30 -15.76
N CYS A 279 -11.90 -3.02 -16.41
CA CYS A 279 -11.53 -3.90 -17.52
C CYS A 279 -10.87 -3.13 -18.68
N ASP A 280 -11.40 -1.98 -19.06
CA ASP A 280 -10.90 -1.20 -20.18
C ASP A 280 -9.53 -0.55 -19.89
N ARG A 281 -9.23 -0.29 -18.62
CA ARG A 281 -7.93 0.27 -18.19
C ARG A 281 -6.86 -0.80 -17.99
N VAL A 282 -7.22 -1.94 -17.42
CA VAL A 282 -6.26 -3.00 -17.05
C VAL A 282 -6.02 -3.99 -18.19
N ALA A 283 -7.06 -4.40 -18.90
CA ALA A 283 -6.94 -5.47 -19.88
C ALA A 283 -6.16 -5.06 -21.15
N THR A 284 -5.28 -5.95 -21.62
CA THR A 284 -4.65 -5.86 -22.94
C THR A 284 -5.46 -6.59 -23.99
N LYS A 285 -6.21 -7.62 -23.59
CA LYS A 285 -7.08 -8.45 -24.42
C LYS A 285 -8.41 -8.68 -23.73
N ALA A 286 -9.48 -8.82 -24.50
CA ALA A 286 -10.79 -9.23 -23.99
C ALA A 286 -11.29 -10.47 -24.78
N VAL A 287 -11.80 -11.44 -24.04
CA VAL A 287 -12.45 -12.64 -24.60
C VAL A 287 -13.91 -12.63 -24.18
N THR A 288 -14.83 -12.64 -25.15
CA THR A 288 -16.27 -12.62 -24.90
C THR A 288 -16.84 -14.04 -25.05
N LEU A 289 -17.66 -14.45 -24.08
CA LEU A 289 -18.36 -15.75 -24.02
C LEU A 289 -19.84 -15.57 -24.30
#